data_eedea594675c27e8bdf06657d38275a0
#
_entry.id   eedea594675c27e8bdf06657d38275a0
#
_cell.length_a   1.000
_cell.length_b   1.000
_cell.length_c   1.000
_cell.angle_alpha   90.00
_cell.angle_beta   90.00
_cell.angle_gamma   90.00
#
_symmetry.space_group_name_H-M   'P 1'
#
loop_
_entity.id
_entity.type
_entity.pdbx_description
1 polymer ?
#
loop_
_entity_poly.entity_id
_entity_poly.type
_entity_poly.pdbx_seq_one_letter_code
_entity_poly.pdbx_strand_id
1 'polypeptide(L)'
;MMLMRTDSNSYLPDLLMYVLNSPRILAIVGKMTSGTASPHLNVKDIKSFSVPIPPIEEQQEIVRRVEALFAKADRIEAQYKNARQQVDRLTPALLAKAFRGELVPQEPNDEPASVLLERVKEARAIAQPAKAKRKAVK
;
A
#
# COMPACT_ATOMS: atom_id res chain seq x y z
N MET A 1 -27.32 15.35 5.31
CA MET A 1 -27.25 14.17 4.41
C MET A 1 -28.36 14.32 3.39
N MET A 2 -28.08 14.21 2.08
CA MET A 2 -29.09 14.30 1.03
C MET A 2 -29.30 12.90 0.43
N LEU A 3 -30.54 12.48 0.27
CA LEU A 3 -30.92 11.22 -0.37
C LEU A 3 -31.40 11.53 -1.79
N MET A 4 -30.79 10.92 -2.80
CA MET A 4 -31.24 10.96 -4.19
C MET A 4 -31.91 9.62 -4.53
N ARG A 5 -33.08 9.67 -5.13
CA ARG A 5 -33.80 8.49 -5.63
C ARG A 5 -33.99 8.67 -7.13
N THR A 6 -33.72 7.63 -7.88
CA THR A 6 -34.01 7.54 -9.30
C THR A 6 -35.28 6.70 -9.49
N ASP A 7 -35.99 6.94 -10.58
CA ASP A 7 -36.93 5.96 -11.10
C ASP A 7 -36.12 4.88 -11.83
N SER A 8 -36.12 3.67 -11.29
CA SER A 8 -35.30 2.56 -11.80
C SER A 8 -35.72 2.12 -13.23
N ASN A 9 -36.90 2.53 -13.70
CA ASN A 9 -37.32 2.27 -15.08
C ASN A 9 -36.68 3.25 -16.07
N SER A 10 -36.21 4.40 -15.58
CA SER A 10 -35.67 5.46 -16.41
C SER A 10 -34.16 5.63 -16.22
N TYR A 11 -33.64 5.41 -15.01
CA TYR A 11 -32.24 5.61 -14.68
C TYR A 11 -31.76 4.71 -13.54
N LEU A 12 -30.72 3.91 -13.80
CA LEU A 12 -30.18 3.01 -12.81
C LEU A 12 -29.44 3.78 -11.69
N PRO A 13 -29.71 3.48 -10.40
CA PRO A 13 -29.05 4.15 -9.28
C PRO A 13 -27.53 4.01 -9.31
N ASP A 14 -27.03 2.83 -9.71
CA ASP A 14 -25.59 2.56 -9.77
C ASP A 14 -24.89 3.38 -10.85
N LEU A 15 -25.56 3.56 -12.01
CA LEU A 15 -25.03 4.45 -13.04
C LEU A 15 -24.99 5.89 -12.55
N LEU A 16 -26.03 6.37 -11.84
CA LEU A 16 -26.02 7.72 -11.26
C LEU A 16 -24.87 7.90 -10.28
N MET A 17 -24.63 6.92 -9.43
CA MET A 17 -23.50 6.92 -8.48
C MET A 17 -22.16 7.04 -9.22
N TYR A 18 -21.94 6.26 -10.27
CA TYR A 18 -20.70 6.34 -11.06
C TYR A 18 -20.53 7.66 -11.80
N VAL A 19 -21.62 8.19 -12.37
CA VAL A 19 -21.58 9.49 -13.06
C VAL A 19 -21.27 10.62 -12.09
N LEU A 20 -21.91 10.67 -10.92
CA LEU A 20 -21.67 11.70 -9.92
C LEU A 20 -20.25 11.64 -9.33
N ASN A 21 -19.67 10.44 -9.23
CA ASN A 21 -18.27 10.26 -8.80
C ASN A 21 -17.27 10.35 -9.97
N SER A 22 -17.72 10.65 -11.17
CA SER A 22 -16.81 10.80 -12.31
C SER A 22 -15.87 12.01 -12.16
N PRO A 23 -14.65 11.94 -12.72
CA PRO A 23 -13.69 13.05 -12.67
C PRO A 23 -14.27 14.36 -13.22
N ARG A 24 -15.18 14.28 -14.20
CA ARG A 24 -15.86 15.43 -14.80
C ARG A 24 -16.71 16.17 -13.76
N ILE A 25 -17.57 15.44 -13.04
CA ILE A 25 -18.45 16.04 -12.02
C ILE A 25 -17.62 16.50 -10.82
N LEU A 26 -16.65 15.71 -10.38
CA LEU A 26 -15.76 16.10 -9.28
C LEU A 26 -14.97 17.38 -9.59
N ALA A 27 -14.54 17.58 -10.84
CA ALA A 27 -13.89 18.83 -11.25
C ALA A 27 -14.84 20.02 -11.21
N ILE A 28 -16.10 19.85 -11.56
CA ILE A 28 -17.13 20.90 -11.43
C ILE A 28 -17.36 21.23 -9.96
N VAL A 29 -17.53 20.24 -9.11
CA VAL A 29 -17.67 20.40 -7.66
C VAL A 29 -16.48 21.14 -7.06
N GLY A 30 -15.26 20.73 -7.43
CA GLY A 30 -14.03 21.38 -6.97
C GLY A 30 -13.96 22.87 -7.33
N LYS A 31 -14.43 23.25 -8.51
CA LYS A 31 -14.52 24.68 -8.93
C LYS A 31 -15.59 25.43 -8.15
N MET A 32 -16.71 24.84 -7.85
CA MET A 32 -17.82 25.46 -7.10
C MET A 32 -17.45 25.67 -5.62
N THR A 33 -16.60 24.82 -5.07
CA THR A 33 -16.20 24.85 -3.65
C THR A 33 -14.87 25.56 -3.41
N SER A 34 -14.13 25.90 -4.46
CA SER A 34 -12.86 26.62 -4.32
C SER A 34 -13.08 28.03 -3.79
N GLY A 35 -12.30 28.41 -2.77
CA GLY A 35 -12.34 29.74 -2.17
C GLY A 35 -13.30 29.90 -1.00
N THR A 36 -14.01 28.87 -0.57
CA THR A 36 -14.86 28.88 0.63
C THR A 36 -14.17 28.19 1.81
N ALA A 37 -14.22 28.81 2.99
CA ALA A 37 -13.67 28.26 4.22
C ALA A 37 -14.36 26.94 4.65
N SER A 38 -15.57 26.70 4.16
CA SER A 38 -16.33 25.47 4.37
C SER A 38 -16.98 25.06 3.05
N PRO A 39 -16.47 24.04 2.36
CA PRO A 39 -17.00 23.61 1.07
C PRO A 39 -18.38 22.94 1.25
N HIS A 40 -19.42 23.63 0.85
CA HIS A 40 -20.78 23.10 0.85
C HIS A 40 -21.37 23.12 -0.56
N LEU A 41 -21.98 22.00 -0.95
CA LEU A 41 -22.81 21.91 -2.14
C LEU A 41 -24.28 22.07 -1.75
N ASN A 42 -24.96 23.01 -2.37
CA ASN A 42 -26.39 23.17 -2.19
C ASN A 42 -27.15 22.18 -3.08
N VAL A 43 -28.38 21.85 -2.68
CA VAL A 43 -29.28 21.01 -3.49
C VAL A 43 -29.51 21.59 -4.89
N LYS A 44 -29.52 22.93 -4.98
CA LYS A 44 -29.67 23.66 -6.25
C LYS A 44 -28.49 23.39 -7.19
N ASP A 45 -27.27 23.34 -6.66
CA ASP A 45 -26.05 23.10 -7.43
C ASP A 45 -26.06 21.67 -8.01
N ILE A 46 -26.47 20.69 -7.21
CA ILE A 46 -26.56 19.30 -7.64
C ILE A 46 -27.64 19.11 -8.72
N LYS A 47 -28.75 19.82 -8.61
CA LYS A 47 -29.82 19.80 -9.64
C LYS A 47 -29.37 20.43 -10.97
N SER A 48 -28.32 21.23 -10.98
CA SER A 48 -27.79 21.85 -12.20
C SER A 48 -26.84 20.94 -12.98
N PHE A 49 -26.45 19.78 -12.44
CA PHE A 49 -25.55 18.88 -13.13
C PHE A 49 -26.24 18.23 -14.32
N SER A 50 -25.59 18.35 -15.49
CA SER A 50 -26.02 17.63 -16.69
C SER A 50 -25.57 16.19 -16.64
N VAL A 51 -26.51 15.27 -16.58
CA VAL A 51 -26.30 13.83 -16.51
C VAL A 51 -26.79 13.20 -17.82
N PRO A 52 -25.99 12.39 -18.52
CA PRO A 52 -26.44 11.67 -19.72
C PRO A 52 -27.47 10.60 -19.33
N ILE A 53 -28.48 10.42 -20.15
CA ILE A 53 -29.54 9.43 -19.95
C ILE A 53 -29.56 8.51 -21.17
N PRO A 54 -28.69 7.49 -21.24
CA PRO A 54 -28.74 6.51 -22.31
C PRO A 54 -29.95 5.55 -22.15
N PRO A 55 -30.28 4.74 -23.16
CA PRO A 55 -31.28 3.68 -23.03
C PRO A 55 -30.94 2.72 -21.90
N ILE A 56 -31.96 2.07 -21.31
CA ILE A 56 -31.79 1.24 -20.09
C ILE A 56 -30.83 0.06 -20.32
N GLU A 57 -30.84 -0.53 -21.51
CA GLU A 57 -29.97 -1.62 -21.89
C GLU A 57 -28.50 -1.17 -21.93
N GLU A 58 -28.24 0.04 -22.42
CA GLU A 58 -26.92 0.64 -22.43
C GLU A 58 -26.45 0.98 -21.00
N GLN A 59 -27.35 1.48 -20.15
CA GLN A 59 -27.06 1.72 -18.75
C GLN A 59 -26.61 0.44 -18.04
N GLN A 60 -27.31 -0.66 -18.25
CA GLN A 60 -26.98 -1.97 -17.67
C GLN A 60 -25.59 -2.44 -18.13
N GLU A 61 -25.30 -2.30 -19.41
CA GLU A 61 -24.01 -2.71 -19.95
C GLU A 61 -22.85 -1.82 -19.43
N ILE A 62 -23.08 -0.52 -19.27
CA ILE A 62 -22.11 0.39 -18.66
C ILE A 62 -21.81 -0.04 -17.21
N VAL A 63 -22.86 -0.24 -16.39
CA VAL A 63 -22.71 -0.67 -15.00
C VAL A 63 -21.92 -1.99 -14.93
N ARG A 64 -22.33 -2.99 -15.71
CA ARG A 64 -21.66 -4.29 -15.77
C ARG A 64 -20.17 -4.18 -16.11
N ARG A 65 -19.81 -3.32 -17.07
CA ARG A 65 -18.39 -3.10 -17.44
C ARG A 65 -17.59 -2.42 -16.33
N VAL A 66 -18.19 -1.41 -15.71
CA VAL A 66 -17.54 -0.68 -14.60
C VAL A 66 -17.30 -1.62 -13.43
N GLU A 67 -18.28 -2.41 -13.02
CA GLU A 67 -18.14 -3.39 -11.95
C GLU A 67 -17.07 -4.46 -12.26
N ALA A 68 -17.04 -4.94 -13.51
CA ALA A 68 -15.99 -5.88 -13.92
C ALA A 68 -14.58 -5.28 -13.84
N LEU A 69 -14.43 -3.99 -14.13
CA LEU A 69 -13.16 -3.27 -14.00
C LEU A 69 -12.76 -3.09 -12.54
N PHE A 70 -13.71 -2.72 -11.66
CA PHE A 70 -13.45 -2.64 -10.22
C PHE A 70 -13.07 -4.00 -9.64
N ALA A 71 -13.80 -5.05 -9.96
CA ALA A 71 -13.46 -6.41 -9.52
C ALA A 71 -12.05 -6.85 -9.98
N LYS A 72 -11.61 -6.41 -11.17
CA LYS A 72 -10.25 -6.64 -11.65
C LYS A 72 -9.22 -5.84 -10.84
N ALA A 73 -9.52 -4.57 -10.55
CA ALA A 73 -8.66 -3.71 -9.74
C ALA A 73 -8.48 -4.27 -8.32
N ASP A 74 -9.56 -4.71 -7.68
CA ASP A 74 -9.53 -5.33 -6.35
C ASP A 74 -8.66 -6.60 -6.31
N ARG A 75 -8.73 -7.42 -7.37
CA ARG A 75 -7.86 -8.61 -7.48
C ARG A 75 -6.38 -8.23 -7.58
N ILE A 76 -6.06 -7.22 -8.36
CA ILE A 76 -4.68 -6.73 -8.50
C ILE A 76 -4.18 -6.16 -7.17
N GLU A 77 -5.03 -5.40 -6.47
CA GLU A 77 -4.68 -4.86 -5.16
C GLU A 77 -4.43 -5.97 -4.13
N ALA A 78 -5.28 -7.00 -4.12
CA ALA A 78 -5.08 -8.16 -3.26
C ALA A 78 -3.79 -8.92 -3.57
N GLN A 79 -3.47 -9.12 -4.85
CA GLN A 79 -2.21 -9.73 -5.28
C GLN A 79 -1.00 -8.90 -4.85
N TYR A 80 -1.06 -7.58 -5.02
CA TYR A 80 -0.01 -6.67 -4.58
C TYR A 80 0.22 -6.73 -3.07
N LYS A 81 -0.85 -6.67 -2.26
CA LYS A 81 -0.76 -6.79 -0.80
C LYS A 81 -0.12 -8.11 -0.37
N ASN A 82 -0.52 -9.21 -1.01
CA ASN A 82 0.05 -10.54 -0.72
C ASN A 82 1.53 -10.62 -1.10
N ALA A 83 1.90 -10.13 -2.28
CA ALA A 83 3.29 -10.10 -2.73
C ALA A 83 4.16 -9.25 -1.80
N ARG A 84 3.69 -8.08 -1.40
CA ARG A 84 4.37 -7.21 -0.46
C ARG A 84 4.60 -7.89 0.88
N GLN A 85 3.58 -8.55 1.45
CA GLN A 85 3.73 -9.31 2.69
C GLN A 85 4.77 -10.43 2.59
N GLN A 86 4.86 -11.11 1.43
CA GLN A 86 5.89 -12.12 1.21
C GLN A 86 7.29 -11.51 1.20
N VAL A 87 7.47 -10.37 0.52
CA VAL A 87 8.74 -9.64 0.52
C VAL A 87 9.13 -9.19 1.93
N ASP A 88 8.18 -8.63 2.68
CA ASP A 88 8.43 -8.18 4.06
C ASP A 88 8.86 -9.32 4.99
N ARG A 89 8.42 -10.56 4.71
CA ARG A 89 8.82 -11.77 5.46
C ARG A 89 10.17 -12.36 5.03
N LEU A 90 10.69 -11.99 3.85
CA LEU A 90 11.95 -12.57 3.34
C LEU A 90 13.15 -12.21 4.22
N THR A 91 13.31 -10.95 4.59
CA THR A 91 14.44 -10.52 5.41
C THR A 91 14.50 -11.23 6.76
N PRO A 92 13.42 -11.27 7.58
CA PRO A 92 13.43 -12.03 8.82
C PRO A 92 13.69 -13.53 8.61
N ALA A 93 13.13 -14.12 7.56
CA ALA A 93 13.32 -15.54 7.26
C ALA A 93 14.77 -15.85 6.86
N LEU A 94 15.38 -15.00 6.04
CA LEU A 94 16.80 -15.12 5.67
C LEU A 94 17.71 -14.96 6.87
N LEU A 95 17.47 -13.96 7.72
CA LEU A 95 18.23 -13.78 8.95
C LEU A 95 18.09 -14.98 9.88
N ALA A 96 16.87 -15.52 10.06
CA ALA A 96 16.67 -16.69 10.87
C ALA A 96 17.41 -17.92 10.34
N LYS A 97 17.47 -18.11 9.01
CA LYS A 97 18.27 -19.17 8.39
C LYS A 97 19.77 -18.92 8.56
N ALA A 98 20.22 -17.66 8.42
CA ALA A 98 21.61 -17.29 8.64
C ALA A 98 22.09 -17.64 10.05
N PHE A 99 21.29 -17.25 11.06
CA PHE A 99 21.63 -17.54 12.46
C PHE A 99 21.59 -19.02 12.81
N ARG A 100 20.84 -19.84 12.08
CA ARG A 100 20.85 -21.32 12.23
C ARG A 100 21.94 -21.99 11.40
N GLY A 101 22.71 -21.26 10.60
CA GLY A 101 23.72 -21.83 9.72
C GLY A 101 23.14 -22.59 8.51
N GLU A 102 21.89 -22.30 8.13
CA GLU A 102 21.16 -23.00 7.06
C GLU A 102 21.25 -22.30 5.69
N LEU A 103 21.95 -21.16 5.58
CA LEU A 103 22.06 -20.42 4.33
C LEU A 103 23.03 -21.04 3.33
N VAL A 104 24.09 -21.62 3.85
CA VAL A 104 25.14 -22.30 3.05
C VAL A 104 25.28 -23.72 3.57
N PRO A 105 25.38 -24.72 2.69
CA PRO A 105 25.73 -26.07 3.13
C PRO A 105 27.05 -26.02 3.90
N GLN A 106 27.07 -26.57 5.12
CA GLN A 106 28.30 -26.67 5.89
C GLN A 106 29.17 -27.78 5.28
N GLU A 107 30.42 -27.45 4.98
CA GLU A 107 31.37 -28.45 4.55
C GLU A 107 31.87 -29.25 5.77
N PRO A 108 31.94 -30.59 5.65
CA PRO A 108 32.37 -31.45 6.77
C PRO A 108 33.79 -31.14 7.29
N ASN A 109 34.58 -30.47 6.48
CA ASN A 109 35.98 -30.12 6.79
C ASN A 109 36.14 -28.65 7.24
N ASP A 110 35.04 -27.92 7.44
CA ASP A 110 35.10 -26.55 7.96
C ASP A 110 35.67 -26.54 9.38
N GLU A 111 36.49 -25.52 9.64
CA GLU A 111 37.11 -25.32 10.96
C GLU A 111 36.00 -25.08 12.01
N PRO A 112 36.01 -25.81 13.16
CA PRO A 112 35.03 -25.60 14.21
C PRO A 112 34.94 -24.13 14.65
N ALA A 113 33.74 -23.62 14.86
CA ALA A 113 33.49 -22.23 15.26
C ALA A 113 34.24 -21.82 16.56
N SER A 114 34.54 -22.78 17.45
CA SER A 114 35.33 -22.58 18.66
C SER A 114 36.76 -22.13 18.34
N VAL A 115 37.41 -22.77 17.36
CA VAL A 115 38.79 -22.47 16.95
C VAL A 115 38.84 -21.10 16.27
N LEU A 116 37.89 -20.78 15.41
CA LEU A 116 37.77 -19.46 14.80
C LEU A 116 37.56 -18.38 15.86
N LEU A 117 36.73 -18.64 16.89
CA LEU A 117 36.49 -17.69 17.97
C LEU A 117 37.72 -17.42 18.80
N GLU A 118 38.52 -18.42 19.10
CA GLU A 118 39.80 -18.25 19.81
C GLU A 118 40.78 -17.40 18.99
N ARG A 119 40.94 -17.69 17.72
CA ARG A 119 41.77 -16.90 16.81
C ARG A 119 41.32 -15.44 16.71
N VAL A 120 40.00 -15.18 16.67
CA VAL A 120 39.48 -13.81 16.68
C VAL A 120 39.75 -13.11 18.02
N LYS A 121 39.65 -13.81 19.15
CA LYS A 121 40.01 -13.26 20.47
C LYS A 121 41.50 -12.89 20.57
N GLU A 122 42.37 -13.77 20.13
CA GLU A 122 43.79 -13.51 20.08
C GLU A 122 44.17 -12.31 19.19
N ALA A 123 43.57 -12.27 17.97
CA ALA A 123 43.76 -11.16 17.06
C ALA A 123 43.31 -9.81 17.67
N ARG A 124 42.18 -9.82 18.39
CA ARG A 124 41.70 -8.63 19.11
C ARG A 124 42.59 -8.23 20.29
N ALA A 125 43.16 -9.20 21.01
CA ALA A 125 44.05 -8.93 22.12
C ALA A 125 45.35 -8.27 21.63
N ILE A 126 45.87 -8.73 20.47
CA ILE A 126 47.06 -8.15 19.82
C ILE A 126 46.76 -6.75 19.26
N ALA A 127 45.54 -6.54 18.68
CA ALA A 127 45.15 -5.26 18.09
C ALA A 127 44.78 -4.17 19.10
N GLN A 128 44.53 -4.51 20.39
CA GLN A 128 44.29 -3.53 21.43
C GLN A 128 45.63 -3.15 22.08
N PRO A 129 46.25 -1.99 21.75
CA PRO A 129 47.43 -1.51 22.49
C PRO A 129 47.00 -1.29 23.95
N ALA A 130 47.82 -1.76 24.89
CA ALA A 130 47.58 -1.64 26.33
C ALA A 130 47.18 -0.19 26.65
N LYS A 131 45.99 0.02 27.21
CA LYS A 131 45.58 1.32 27.72
C LYS A 131 46.60 1.75 28.77
N ALA A 132 47.46 2.70 28.41
CA ALA A 132 48.41 3.30 29.31
C ALA A 132 47.65 3.81 30.55
N LYS A 133 47.98 3.26 31.74
CA LYS A 133 47.49 3.76 33.03
C LYS A 133 47.90 5.23 33.12
N ARG A 134 46.96 6.15 32.94
CA ARG A 134 47.17 7.56 33.32
C ARG A 134 47.42 7.57 34.81
N LYS A 135 48.70 7.74 35.19
CA LYS A 135 49.09 8.09 36.56
C LYS A 135 48.38 9.41 36.90
N ALA A 136 47.53 9.37 37.92
CA ALA A 136 47.06 10.58 38.58
C ALA A 136 48.28 11.24 39.20
N VAL A 137 48.66 12.40 38.71
CA VAL A 137 49.59 13.32 39.39
C VAL A 137 48.76 14.16 40.31
N LYS A 138 49.11 14.12 41.58
CA LYS A 138 48.61 14.95 42.66
C LYS A 138 48.89 16.42 42.39
#